data_5236d565abedfe9971aec0e7b69af3b5
#
_entry.id   5236d565abedfe9971aec0e7b69af3b5
#
_cell.length_a   1.000
_cell.length_b   1.000
_cell.length_c   1.000
_cell.angle_alpha   90.00
_cell.angle_beta   90.00
_cell.angle_gamma   90.00
#
_symmetry.space_group_name_H-M   'P 1'
#
loop_
_entity.id
_entity.type
_entity.pdbx_description
1 polymer ?
#
loop_
_entity_poly.entity_id
_entity_poly.type
_entity_poly.pdbx_seq_one_letter_code
_entity_poly.pdbx_strand_id
1 'polypeptide(L)'
;MKKLFEAIDNNKLKFIENLRKAVAIKSVSAAPENRPDIVTMMKWMGDELKALGAAIEFVDLGTQTLPDGTTLPLPPVLMGELTVDPAKKTLLVYGHLDVQPAAKEDGWDTDPWVLTEKDGKLYGRGSTDDKVTRIKLGF
;
A
#
# COMPACT_ATOMS: atom_id res chain seq x y z
N MET A 1 -23.31 13.55 1.28
CA MET A 1 -22.44 13.61 0.08
C MET A 1 -21.60 14.87 0.04
N LYS A 2 -22.16 16.12 0.11
CA LYS A 2 -21.38 17.37 0.05
C LYS A 2 -20.24 17.42 1.07
N LYS A 3 -20.51 17.15 2.35
CA LYS A 3 -19.49 17.12 3.42
C LYS A 3 -18.37 16.10 3.14
N LEU A 4 -18.69 14.96 2.51
CA LEU A 4 -17.69 13.96 2.14
C LEU A 4 -16.75 14.48 1.05
N PHE A 5 -17.28 15.10 0.01
CA PHE A 5 -16.44 15.69 -1.05
C PHE A 5 -15.57 16.83 -0.52
N GLU A 6 -16.13 17.70 0.32
CA GLU A 6 -15.37 18.75 0.99
C GLU A 6 -14.22 18.18 1.84
N ALA A 7 -14.47 17.07 2.57
CA ALA A 7 -13.44 16.41 3.36
C ALA A 7 -12.34 15.79 2.47
N ILE A 8 -12.71 15.20 1.32
CA ILE A 8 -11.73 14.66 0.35
C ILE A 8 -10.87 15.79 -0.21
N ASP A 9 -11.50 16.89 -0.65
CA ASP A 9 -10.78 18.02 -1.23
C ASP A 9 -9.82 18.66 -0.22
N ASN A 10 -10.26 18.83 1.01
CA ASN A 10 -9.43 19.41 2.10
C ASN A 10 -8.25 18.51 2.48
N ASN A 11 -8.33 17.20 2.26
CA ASN A 11 -7.25 16.23 2.57
C ASN A 11 -6.43 15.84 1.33
N LYS A 12 -6.65 16.43 0.17
CA LYS A 12 -5.98 16.05 -1.09
C LYS A 12 -4.45 15.97 -0.95
N LEU A 13 -3.83 16.99 -0.37
CA LEU A 13 -2.36 17.02 -0.22
C LEU A 13 -1.86 15.90 0.70
N LYS A 14 -2.60 15.59 1.78
CA LYS A 14 -2.27 14.47 2.66
C LYS A 14 -2.34 13.14 1.92
N PHE A 15 -3.36 12.92 1.09
CA PHE A 15 -3.49 11.71 0.30
C PHE A 15 -2.36 11.55 -0.72
N ILE A 16 -1.97 12.64 -1.39
CA ILE A 16 -0.84 12.65 -2.33
C ILE A 16 0.46 12.32 -1.60
N GLU A 17 0.70 12.91 -0.42
CA GLU A 17 1.90 12.65 0.36
C GLU A 17 1.97 11.20 0.86
N ASN A 18 0.85 10.64 1.30
CA ASN A 18 0.80 9.22 1.68
C ASN A 18 1.07 8.31 0.47
N LEU A 19 0.52 8.63 -0.70
CA LEU A 19 0.83 7.89 -1.92
C LEU A 19 2.31 8.00 -2.29
N ARG A 20 2.93 9.17 -2.11
CA ARG A 20 4.36 9.40 -2.33
C ARG A 20 5.22 8.47 -1.46
N LYS A 21 4.91 8.40 -0.17
CA LYS A 21 5.58 7.49 0.78
C LYS A 21 5.43 6.03 0.37
N ALA A 22 4.21 5.63 0.00
CA ALA A 22 3.94 4.26 -0.43
C ALA A 22 4.69 3.91 -1.73
N VAL A 23 4.72 4.80 -2.73
CA VAL A 23 5.43 4.58 -4.00
C VAL A 23 6.93 4.44 -3.77
N ALA A 24 7.51 5.20 -2.84
CA ALA A 24 8.94 5.16 -2.54
C ALA A 24 9.42 3.81 -1.97
N ILE A 25 8.53 3.00 -1.41
CA ILE A 25 8.87 1.66 -0.90
C ILE A 25 8.80 0.66 -2.06
N LYS A 26 9.92 0.01 -2.39
CA LYS A 26 10.06 -0.93 -3.52
C LYS A 26 9.50 -2.32 -3.17
N SER A 27 8.23 -2.41 -2.84
CA SER A 27 7.56 -3.63 -2.39
C SER A 27 7.31 -4.64 -3.53
N VAL A 28 8.39 -5.10 -4.18
CA VAL A 28 8.34 -6.06 -5.29
C VAL A 28 8.34 -7.48 -4.74
N SER A 29 7.19 -8.15 -4.75
CA SER A 29 7.03 -9.49 -4.15
C SER A 29 7.75 -10.60 -4.93
N ALA A 30 7.90 -10.44 -6.24
CA ALA A 30 8.56 -11.43 -7.10
C ALA A 30 10.08 -11.47 -6.93
N ALA A 31 10.70 -10.42 -6.36
CA ALA A 31 12.14 -10.31 -6.19
C ALA A 31 12.54 -10.66 -4.76
N PRO A 32 13.29 -11.76 -4.53
CA PRO A 32 13.71 -12.17 -3.18
C PRO A 32 14.45 -11.08 -2.41
N GLU A 33 15.28 -10.31 -3.10
CA GLU A 33 16.04 -9.19 -2.55
C GLU A 33 15.16 -8.04 -2.03
N ASN A 34 13.92 -7.89 -2.55
CA ASN A 34 12.97 -6.88 -2.13
C ASN A 34 12.01 -7.34 -1.01
N ARG A 35 12.16 -8.58 -0.51
CA ARG A 35 11.31 -9.08 0.59
C ARG A 35 11.36 -8.21 1.85
N PRO A 36 12.50 -7.63 2.27
CA PRO A 36 12.54 -6.68 3.38
C PRO A 36 11.70 -5.43 3.14
N ASP A 37 11.61 -4.95 1.89
CA ASP A 37 10.80 -3.79 1.53
C ASP A 37 9.31 -4.07 1.65
N ILE A 38 8.87 -5.31 1.42
CA ILE A 38 7.48 -5.70 1.64
C ILE A 38 7.15 -5.65 3.14
N VAL A 39 8.04 -6.15 3.99
CA VAL A 39 7.85 -6.04 5.45
C VAL A 39 7.79 -4.58 5.88
N THR A 40 8.64 -3.72 5.31
CA THR A 40 8.62 -2.27 5.54
C THR A 40 7.29 -1.66 5.10
N MET A 41 6.78 -2.02 3.93
CA MET A 41 5.49 -1.58 3.42
C MET A 41 4.34 -2.00 4.35
N MET A 42 4.34 -3.26 4.81
CA MET A 42 3.30 -3.76 5.71
C MET A 42 3.31 -3.06 7.06
N LYS A 43 4.50 -2.80 7.63
CA LYS A 43 4.64 -2.03 8.87
C LYS A 43 4.14 -0.60 8.69
N TRP A 44 4.56 0.07 7.64
CA TRP A 44 4.10 1.44 7.34
C TRP A 44 2.56 1.51 7.23
N MET A 45 1.94 0.60 6.49
CA MET A 45 0.48 0.55 6.39
C MET A 45 -0.18 0.22 7.73
N GLY A 46 0.39 -0.68 8.51
CA GLY A 46 -0.08 -1.00 9.85
C GLY A 46 -0.10 0.24 10.76
N ASP A 47 0.93 1.06 10.70
CA ASP A 47 1.00 2.31 11.47
C ASP A 47 -0.03 3.35 10.99
N GLU A 48 -0.27 3.47 9.69
CA GLU A 48 -1.34 4.32 9.14
C GLU A 48 -2.74 3.85 9.62
N LEU A 49 -3.00 2.53 9.63
CA LEU A 49 -4.27 1.98 10.13
C LEU A 49 -4.43 2.18 11.64
N LYS A 50 -3.37 1.99 12.43
CA LYS A 50 -3.39 2.30 13.88
C LYS A 50 -3.67 3.76 14.15
N ALA A 51 -3.11 4.67 13.37
CA ALA A 51 -3.36 6.11 13.50
C ALA A 51 -4.83 6.47 13.24
N LEU A 52 -5.56 5.63 12.49
CA LEU A 52 -7.00 5.74 12.31
C LEU A 52 -7.83 5.08 13.43
N GLY A 53 -7.17 4.44 14.39
CA GLY A 53 -7.81 3.75 15.53
C GLY A 53 -8.13 2.28 15.26
N ALA A 54 -7.63 1.69 14.18
CA ALA A 54 -7.84 0.27 13.92
C ALA A 54 -6.96 -0.62 14.83
N ALA A 55 -7.51 -1.72 15.29
CA ALA A 55 -6.73 -2.85 15.80
C ALA A 55 -6.10 -3.57 14.61
N ILE A 56 -4.79 -3.88 14.67
CA ILE A 56 -4.10 -4.55 13.58
C ILE A 56 -3.45 -5.85 14.03
N GLU A 57 -3.34 -6.77 13.09
CA GLU A 57 -2.63 -8.04 13.23
C GLU A 57 -1.80 -8.32 11.97
N PHE A 58 -0.58 -8.84 12.16
CA PHE A 58 0.23 -9.40 11.08
C PHE A 58 0.15 -10.91 11.14
N VAL A 59 -0.47 -11.51 10.14
CA VAL A 59 -0.63 -12.96 10.05
C VAL A 59 0.55 -13.56 9.29
N ASP A 60 1.31 -14.41 9.96
CA ASP A 60 2.39 -15.18 9.33
C ASP A 60 1.81 -16.31 8.47
N LEU A 61 2.21 -16.36 7.23
CA LEU A 61 1.80 -17.39 6.26
C LEU A 61 2.84 -18.50 6.08
N GLY A 62 3.91 -18.50 6.89
CA GLY A 62 4.99 -19.48 6.78
C GLY A 62 5.98 -19.17 5.65
N THR A 63 6.41 -20.20 4.93
CA THR A 63 7.48 -20.11 3.93
C THR A 63 7.05 -20.67 2.58
N GLN A 64 7.73 -20.23 1.52
CA GLN A 64 7.68 -20.83 0.18
C GLN A 64 9.06 -21.33 -0.23
N THR A 65 9.09 -22.39 -1.04
CA THR A 65 10.31 -22.87 -1.68
C THR A 65 10.30 -22.45 -3.15
N LEU A 66 11.37 -21.78 -3.57
CA LEU A 66 11.55 -21.38 -4.95
C LEU A 66 12.02 -22.57 -5.83
N PRO A 67 11.95 -22.45 -7.18
CA PRO A 67 12.39 -23.53 -8.08
C PRO A 67 13.86 -23.95 -7.93
N ASP A 68 14.71 -23.05 -7.46
CA ASP A 68 16.13 -23.32 -7.17
C ASP A 68 16.37 -24.02 -5.81
N GLY A 69 15.31 -24.32 -5.05
CA GLY A 69 15.36 -24.91 -3.72
C GLY A 69 15.52 -23.91 -2.58
N THR A 70 15.67 -22.63 -2.85
CA THR A 70 15.75 -21.58 -1.82
C THR A 70 14.41 -21.46 -1.07
N THR A 71 14.45 -21.47 0.26
CA THR A 71 13.27 -21.24 1.09
C THR A 71 13.25 -19.81 1.61
N LEU A 72 12.12 -19.12 1.38
CA LEU A 72 11.91 -17.74 1.79
C LEU A 72 10.64 -17.62 2.63
N PRO A 73 10.60 -16.75 3.66
CA PRO A 73 9.35 -16.42 4.33
C PRO A 73 8.38 -15.77 3.36
N LEU A 74 7.10 -16.14 3.46
CA LEU A 74 6.03 -15.44 2.78
C LEU A 74 5.85 -14.05 3.40
N PRO A 75 5.50 -13.04 2.60
CA PRO A 75 5.08 -11.77 3.15
C PRO A 75 3.88 -11.94 4.09
N PRO A 76 3.85 -11.26 5.25
CA PRO A 76 2.71 -11.35 6.16
C PRO A 76 1.47 -10.73 5.53
N VAL A 77 0.29 -11.21 5.94
CA VAL A 77 -0.97 -10.52 5.68
C VAL A 77 -1.22 -9.52 6.80
N LEU A 78 -1.49 -8.27 6.45
CA LEU A 78 -1.94 -7.25 7.39
C LEU A 78 -3.46 -7.29 7.47
N MET A 79 -3.98 -7.56 8.65
CA MET A 79 -5.40 -7.45 8.97
C MET A 79 -5.63 -6.25 9.87
N GLY A 80 -6.72 -5.53 9.63
CA GLY A 80 -7.11 -4.38 10.44
C GLY A 80 -8.61 -4.38 10.67
N GLU A 81 -9.03 -4.09 11.90
CA GLU A 81 -10.42 -3.97 12.27
C GLU A 81 -10.67 -2.62 12.94
N LEU A 82 -11.69 -1.90 12.45
CA LEU A 82 -12.20 -0.68 13.04
C LEU A 82 -13.67 -0.85 13.36
N THR A 83 -13.97 -1.25 14.60
CA THR A 83 -15.33 -1.42 15.08
C THR A 83 -15.78 -0.16 15.82
N VAL A 84 -16.78 0.52 15.27
CA VAL A 84 -17.39 1.71 15.87
C VAL A 84 -18.65 1.35 16.64
N ASP A 85 -19.43 0.40 16.10
CA ASP A 85 -20.69 -0.06 16.67
C ASP A 85 -20.92 -1.51 16.25
N PRO A 86 -20.96 -2.48 17.19
CA PRO A 86 -21.11 -3.90 16.86
C PRO A 86 -22.48 -4.26 16.24
N ALA A 87 -23.47 -3.38 16.35
CA ALA A 87 -24.77 -3.58 15.72
C ALA A 87 -24.78 -3.19 14.22
N LYS A 88 -23.74 -2.51 13.73
CA LYS A 88 -23.63 -2.14 12.31
C LYS A 88 -23.07 -3.28 11.48
N LYS A 89 -23.41 -3.24 10.18
CA LYS A 89 -22.83 -4.18 9.22
C LYS A 89 -21.33 -3.93 9.05
N THR A 90 -20.59 -5.01 8.89
CA THR A 90 -19.15 -4.95 8.58
C THR A 90 -18.95 -4.78 7.07
N LEU A 91 -18.08 -3.87 6.70
CA LEU A 91 -17.56 -3.72 5.35
C LEU A 91 -16.16 -4.35 5.30
N LEU A 92 -15.97 -5.39 4.50
CA LEU A 92 -14.65 -5.93 4.22
C LEU A 92 -14.04 -5.18 3.03
N VAL A 93 -12.82 -4.67 3.23
CA VAL A 93 -12.02 -4.03 2.19
C VAL A 93 -10.77 -4.88 1.95
N TYR A 94 -10.52 -5.22 0.70
CA TYR A 94 -9.31 -5.91 0.26
C TYR A 94 -8.47 -4.99 -0.64
N GLY A 95 -7.17 -5.20 -0.65
CA GLY A 95 -6.22 -4.60 -1.58
C GLY A 95 -4.83 -5.18 -1.35
N HIS A 96 -3.91 -4.95 -2.29
CA HIS A 96 -2.52 -5.39 -2.16
C HIS A 96 -1.56 -4.19 -2.19
N LEU A 97 -0.37 -4.38 -1.65
CA LEU A 97 0.65 -3.34 -1.51
C LEU A 97 1.96 -3.72 -2.22
N ASP A 98 2.04 -4.95 -2.69
CA ASP A 98 3.12 -5.37 -3.56
C ASP A 98 2.89 -4.90 -5.00
N VAL A 99 3.98 -4.83 -5.74
CA VAL A 99 3.99 -4.30 -7.10
C VAL A 99 4.92 -5.13 -7.99
N GLN A 100 4.72 -5.01 -9.30
CA GLN A 100 5.65 -5.54 -10.29
C GLN A 100 6.96 -4.75 -10.29
N PRO A 101 8.08 -5.36 -10.69
CA PRO A 101 9.35 -4.65 -10.91
C PRO A 101 9.18 -3.45 -11.82
N ALA A 102 10.02 -2.45 -11.64
CA ALA A 102 10.11 -1.31 -12.54
C ALA A 102 11.51 -0.70 -12.48
N ALA A 103 12.06 -0.39 -13.63
CA ALA A 103 13.28 0.35 -13.81
C ALA A 103 13.06 1.47 -14.84
N LYS A 104 13.85 2.53 -14.79
CA LYS A 104 13.71 3.64 -15.73
C LYS A 104 13.88 3.19 -17.18
N GLU A 105 14.72 2.19 -17.39
CA GLU A 105 15.02 1.57 -18.68
C GLU A 105 13.82 0.83 -19.29
N ASP A 106 12.78 0.54 -18.49
CA ASP A 106 11.53 -0.07 -18.97
C ASP A 106 10.62 0.93 -19.71
N GLY A 107 11.12 2.14 -20.01
CA GLY A 107 10.38 3.17 -20.74
C GLY A 107 9.64 4.16 -19.84
N TRP A 108 10.02 4.28 -18.57
CA TRP A 108 9.49 5.31 -17.70
C TRP A 108 10.11 6.68 -18.00
N ASP A 109 9.28 7.71 -18.19
CA ASP A 109 9.74 9.10 -18.36
C ASP A 109 10.45 9.63 -17.11
N THR A 110 10.03 9.16 -15.91
CA THR A 110 10.57 9.55 -14.61
C THR A 110 10.94 8.31 -13.80
N ASP A 111 11.63 8.49 -12.68
CA ASP A 111 11.91 7.38 -11.76
C ASP A 111 10.58 6.76 -11.28
N PRO A 112 10.34 5.44 -11.51
CA PRO A 112 9.09 4.79 -11.12
C PRO A 112 8.86 4.76 -9.60
N TRP A 113 9.89 4.97 -8.80
CA TRP A 113 9.83 4.97 -7.33
C TRP A 113 9.69 6.38 -6.73
N VAL A 114 9.63 7.40 -7.57
CA VAL A 114 9.38 8.80 -7.19
C VAL A 114 8.04 9.25 -7.75
N LEU A 115 7.03 9.40 -6.87
CA LEU A 115 5.71 9.88 -7.32
C LEU A 115 5.83 11.26 -7.96
N THR A 116 5.58 11.34 -9.25
CA THR A 116 5.71 12.56 -10.07
C THR A 116 4.34 13.04 -10.51
N GLU A 117 4.04 14.32 -10.28
CA GLU A 117 2.86 14.97 -10.83
C GLU A 117 3.20 15.64 -12.16
N LYS A 118 2.43 15.31 -13.21
CA LYS A 118 2.56 15.88 -14.55
C LYS A 118 1.17 15.98 -15.19
N ASP A 119 0.81 17.16 -15.66
CA ASP A 119 -0.48 17.43 -16.33
C ASP A 119 -1.70 17.00 -15.49
N GLY A 120 -1.67 17.24 -14.17
CA GLY A 120 -2.74 16.91 -13.24
C GLY A 120 -2.90 15.39 -12.97
N LYS A 121 -1.93 14.58 -13.36
CA LYS A 121 -1.88 13.14 -13.11
C LYS A 121 -0.68 12.78 -12.24
N LEU A 122 -0.81 11.69 -11.48
CA LEU A 122 0.24 11.15 -10.63
C LEU A 122 0.82 9.89 -11.26
N TYR A 123 2.14 9.89 -11.47
CA TYR A 123 2.89 8.77 -12.07
C TYR A 123 3.84 8.15 -11.04
N GLY A 124 3.86 6.84 -10.95
CA GLY A 124 4.75 6.06 -10.09
C GLY A 124 4.33 4.59 -10.06
N ARG A 125 5.25 3.68 -9.76
CA ARG A 125 4.94 2.25 -9.69
C ARG A 125 3.94 1.98 -8.55
N GLY A 126 2.80 1.37 -8.88
CA GLY A 126 1.73 1.08 -7.92
C GLY A 126 0.80 2.27 -7.64
N SER A 127 0.98 3.44 -8.30
CA SER A 127 0.12 4.60 -8.08
C SER A 127 -1.35 4.38 -8.50
N THR A 128 -1.62 3.35 -9.28
CA THR A 128 -2.97 2.94 -9.68
C THR A 128 -3.29 1.54 -9.19
N ASP A 129 -2.35 0.61 -9.29
CA ASP A 129 -2.50 -0.81 -8.97
C ASP A 129 -1.42 -1.23 -7.94
N ASP A 130 -1.72 -1.31 -6.63
CA ASP A 130 -2.96 -0.95 -5.96
C ASP A 130 -2.71 -0.07 -4.71
N LYS A 131 -1.54 0.59 -4.62
CA LYS A 131 -1.18 1.42 -3.44
C LYS A 131 -2.18 2.56 -3.19
N VAL A 132 -2.86 3.02 -4.24
CA VAL A 132 -3.83 4.13 -4.15
C VAL A 132 -5.11 3.73 -3.41
N THR A 133 -5.58 2.50 -3.56
CA THR A 133 -6.84 2.04 -2.95
C THR A 133 -6.78 2.13 -1.43
N ARG A 134 -5.63 1.83 -0.83
CA ARG A 134 -5.42 1.88 0.62
C ARG A 134 -5.35 3.30 1.18
N ILE A 135 -4.87 4.25 0.39
CA ILE A 135 -4.67 5.64 0.82
C ILE A 135 -5.99 6.41 0.84
N LYS A 136 -6.96 6.01 0.02
CA LYS A 136 -8.31 6.60 0.00
C LYS A 136 -9.19 6.18 1.18
N LEU A 137 -8.83 5.17 1.95
CA LEU A 137 -9.59 4.70 3.11
C LEU A 137 -9.24 5.43 4.42
N GLY A 138 -8.29 6.35 4.40
CA GLY A 138 -7.97 7.22 5.52
C GLY A 138 -9.02 8.33 5.65
N PHE A 139 -10.16 8.02 6.25
CA PHE A 139 -11.21 8.99 6.62
C PHE A 139 -10.80 9.83 7.83
#